data_9017475c32ee634df80a56c8c3472c6a
#
_entry.id   9017475c32ee634df80a56c8c3472c6a
#
_cell.length_a   1.000
_cell.length_b   1.000
_cell.length_c   1.000
_cell.angle_alpha   90.00
_cell.angle_beta   90.00
_cell.angle_gamma   90.00
#
_symmetry.space_group_name_H-M   'P 1'
#
loop_
_entity.id
_entity.type
_entity.pdbx_description
1 polymer ?
#
loop_
_entity_poly.entity_id
_entity_poly.type
_entity_poly.pdbx_seq_one_letter_code
_entity_poly.pdbx_strand_id
1 'polypeptide(L)'
;MLPADMVGGVSATRALNLEVADEALTTFVKRVDGVLRDLESSAAHPTRVGGQTIKPTSLNSGSTAAFPEAHGLYLQYNRVHEELTALSRTLHLQIEAIGIAVKGAHVGFDNLEEEQRRRFWAIQTQIGQIQDARDGEQRAKGGDTSGSL
;
A
#
# COMPACT_ATOMS: atom_id res chain seq x y z
N MET A 1 11.87 28.48 -33.94
CA MET A 1 11.06 29.20 -32.93
C MET A 1 9.71 28.51 -32.84
N LEU A 2 9.51 27.76 -31.77
CA LEU A 2 8.22 27.10 -31.52
C LEU A 2 7.23 28.16 -31.04
N PRO A 3 5.99 28.22 -31.60
CA PRO A 3 5.00 29.18 -31.13
C PRO A 3 4.66 28.94 -29.67
N ALA A 4 4.46 30.02 -28.90
CA ALA A 4 4.16 30.00 -27.47
C ALA A 4 2.91 29.15 -27.13
N ASP A 5 2.01 28.96 -28.09
CA ASP A 5 0.81 28.15 -27.96
C ASP A 5 1.09 26.64 -27.82
N MET A 6 2.22 26.15 -28.34
CA MET A 6 2.60 24.74 -28.20
C MET A 6 3.12 24.40 -26.81
N VAL A 7 3.75 25.33 -26.10
CA VAL A 7 4.26 25.11 -24.75
C VAL A 7 3.10 25.02 -23.74
N GLY A 8 2.08 25.85 -23.92
CA GLY A 8 0.86 25.80 -23.12
C GLY A 8 0.07 24.50 -23.29
N GLY A 9 0.01 23.98 -24.53
CA GLY A 9 -0.71 22.75 -24.83
C GLY A 9 -0.12 21.50 -24.16
N VAL A 10 1.22 21.40 -24.11
CA VAL A 10 1.92 20.26 -23.47
C VAL A 10 1.70 20.26 -21.95
N SER A 11 1.74 21.43 -21.33
CA SER A 11 1.50 21.55 -19.88
C SER A 11 0.06 21.24 -19.51
N ALA A 12 -0.92 21.70 -20.30
CA ALA A 12 -2.34 21.39 -20.10
C ALA A 12 -2.63 19.90 -20.28
N THR A 13 -2.03 19.25 -21.27
CA THR A 13 -2.18 17.80 -21.49
C THR A 13 -1.58 17.00 -20.34
N ARG A 14 -0.44 17.41 -19.81
CA ARG A 14 0.18 16.78 -18.63
C ARG A 14 -0.70 16.92 -17.39
N ALA A 15 -1.25 18.12 -17.16
CA ALA A 15 -2.16 18.35 -16.04
C ALA A 15 -3.41 17.45 -16.13
N LEU A 16 -4.03 17.37 -17.32
CA LEU A 16 -5.19 16.49 -17.57
C LEU A 16 -4.85 15.02 -17.33
N ASN A 17 -3.69 14.56 -17.81
CA ASN A 17 -3.26 13.17 -17.60
C ASN A 17 -3.03 12.87 -16.12
N LEU A 18 -2.49 13.82 -15.35
CA LEU A 18 -2.30 13.68 -13.91
C LEU A 18 -3.65 13.67 -13.17
N GLU A 19 -4.59 14.49 -13.57
CA GLU A 19 -5.96 14.51 -13.00
C GLU A 19 -6.68 13.17 -13.23
N VAL A 20 -6.59 12.61 -14.43
CA VAL A 20 -7.16 11.29 -14.76
C VAL A 20 -6.49 10.21 -13.94
N ALA A 21 -5.16 10.26 -13.78
CA ALA A 21 -4.42 9.32 -12.95
C ALA A 21 -4.80 9.45 -11.47
N ASP A 22 -5.00 10.65 -10.97
CA ASP A 22 -5.44 10.92 -9.60
C ASP A 22 -6.81 10.31 -9.33
N GLU A 23 -7.76 10.52 -10.23
CA GLU A 23 -9.11 9.95 -10.13
C GLU A 23 -9.08 8.41 -10.16
N ALA A 24 -8.30 7.82 -11.06
CA ALA A 24 -8.14 6.37 -11.16
C ALA A 24 -7.53 5.79 -9.88
N LEU A 25 -6.49 6.40 -9.35
CA LEU A 25 -5.85 5.98 -8.09
C LEU A 25 -6.78 6.16 -6.89
N THR A 26 -7.52 7.25 -6.83
CA THR A 26 -8.52 7.49 -5.77
C THR A 26 -9.60 6.41 -5.77
N THR A 27 -10.06 6.00 -6.94
CA THR A 27 -11.02 4.90 -7.08
C THR A 27 -10.40 3.58 -6.65
N PHE A 28 -9.16 3.33 -7.03
CA PHE A 28 -8.44 2.11 -6.69
C PHE A 28 -8.19 2.00 -5.18
N VAL A 29 -7.72 3.08 -4.54
CA VAL A 29 -7.47 3.08 -3.09
C VAL A 29 -8.74 2.85 -2.28
N LYS A 30 -9.88 3.38 -2.72
CA LYS A 30 -11.18 3.11 -2.08
C LYS A 30 -11.52 1.62 -2.11
N ARG A 31 -11.20 0.94 -3.20
CA ARG A 31 -11.39 -0.52 -3.31
C ARG A 31 -10.44 -1.29 -2.40
N VAL A 32 -9.18 -0.90 -2.34
CA VAL A 32 -8.18 -1.51 -1.44
C VAL A 32 -8.60 -1.32 0.01
N ASP A 33 -9.00 -0.12 0.41
CA ASP A 33 -9.49 0.17 1.76
C ASP A 33 -10.77 -0.59 2.10
N GLY A 34 -11.64 -0.82 1.11
CA GLY A 34 -12.81 -1.67 1.23
C GLY A 34 -12.43 -3.13 1.53
N VAL A 35 -11.50 -3.69 0.76
CA VAL A 35 -10.99 -5.05 0.98
C VAL A 35 -10.33 -5.18 2.34
N LEU A 36 -9.55 -4.18 2.78
CA LEU A 36 -8.96 -4.15 4.12
C LEU A 36 -10.01 -4.21 5.22
N ARG A 37 -11.06 -3.39 5.11
CA ARG A 37 -12.17 -3.41 6.09
C ARG A 37 -12.89 -4.74 6.12
N ASP A 38 -13.14 -5.34 4.95
CA ASP A 38 -13.77 -6.65 4.83
C ASP A 38 -12.89 -7.74 5.47
N LEU A 39 -11.57 -7.67 5.24
CA LEU A 39 -10.61 -8.58 5.82
C LEU A 39 -10.56 -8.45 7.35
N GLU A 40 -10.51 -7.22 7.87
CA GLU A 40 -10.49 -6.94 9.31
C GLU A 40 -11.80 -7.35 10.02
N SER A 41 -12.93 -7.27 9.32
CA SER A 41 -14.23 -7.70 9.83
C SER A 41 -14.52 -9.18 9.60
N SER A 42 -13.67 -9.88 8.85
CA SER A 42 -13.88 -11.28 8.49
C SER A 42 -13.72 -12.22 9.70
N ALA A 43 -14.24 -13.44 9.55
CA ALA A 43 -14.06 -14.51 10.52
C ALA A 43 -12.59 -14.96 10.67
N ALA A 44 -11.75 -14.66 9.67
CA ALA A 44 -10.33 -14.96 9.70
C ALA A 44 -9.51 -13.94 10.53
N HIS A 45 -10.14 -12.87 11.02
CA HIS A 45 -9.42 -11.89 11.85
C HIS A 45 -8.82 -12.57 13.09
N PRO A 46 -7.57 -12.28 13.45
CA PRO A 46 -6.85 -12.97 14.54
C PRO A 46 -7.58 -12.97 15.87
N THR A 47 -8.28 -11.88 16.22
CA THR A 47 -9.07 -11.82 17.46
C THR A 47 -10.28 -12.72 17.44
N ARG A 48 -10.87 -12.97 16.28
CA ARG A 48 -12.00 -13.89 16.13
C ARG A 48 -11.55 -15.34 16.10
N VAL A 49 -10.43 -15.62 15.42
CA VAL A 49 -9.79 -16.94 15.44
C VAL A 49 -9.27 -17.25 16.83
N GLY A 50 -8.67 -16.29 17.52
CA GLY A 50 -8.24 -16.42 18.92
C GLY A 50 -9.39 -16.56 19.91
N GLY A 51 -10.54 -15.94 19.64
CA GLY A 51 -11.77 -16.08 20.43
C GLY A 51 -12.49 -17.43 20.24
N GLN A 52 -12.19 -18.11 19.15
CA GLN A 52 -12.63 -19.48 18.84
C GLN A 52 -11.65 -20.53 19.37
N THR A 53 -10.69 -20.19 20.20
CA THR A 53 -9.85 -21.19 20.85
C THR A 53 -10.71 -22.14 21.66
N ILE A 54 -11.02 -23.25 21.03
CA ILE A 54 -11.49 -24.45 21.70
C ILE A 54 -10.42 -24.76 22.75
N LYS A 55 -10.80 -24.72 24.02
CA LYS A 55 -9.88 -25.06 25.10
C LYS A 55 -9.23 -26.41 24.80
N PRO A 56 -7.91 -26.59 25.01
CA PRO A 56 -7.24 -27.87 24.72
C PRO A 56 -7.91 -29.07 25.38
N THR A 57 -8.70 -28.81 26.45
CA THR A 57 -9.45 -29.85 27.19
C THR A 57 -10.73 -30.32 26.51
N SER A 58 -11.25 -29.61 25.50
CA SER A 58 -12.48 -30.02 24.81
C SER A 58 -12.22 -30.90 23.59
N LEU A 59 -10.97 -31.03 23.15
CA LEU A 59 -10.53 -31.94 22.11
C LEU A 59 -9.74 -33.10 22.73
N ASN A 60 -10.42 -33.94 23.46
CA ASN A 60 -9.78 -35.09 24.11
C ASN A 60 -9.49 -36.24 23.13
N SER A 61 -9.32 -35.96 21.89
CA SER A 61 -8.88 -36.94 20.91
C SER A 61 -7.62 -36.46 20.22
N GLY A 62 -6.49 -36.53 20.90
CA GLY A 62 -5.13 -36.67 20.42
C GLY A 62 -4.68 -36.07 19.10
N SER A 63 -5.46 -35.23 18.47
CA SER A 63 -5.18 -34.65 17.18
C SER A 63 -4.66 -33.21 17.34
N THR A 64 -3.36 -33.08 17.55
CA THR A 64 -2.62 -31.84 17.40
C THR A 64 -2.60 -31.34 15.93
N ALA A 65 -3.24 -32.06 15.00
CA ALA A 65 -3.20 -31.80 13.57
C ALA A 65 -4.00 -30.55 13.13
N ALA A 66 -4.96 -30.08 13.90
CA ALA A 66 -5.77 -28.89 13.57
C ALA A 66 -5.02 -27.57 13.82
N PHE A 67 -4.04 -27.54 14.72
CA PHE A 67 -3.30 -26.35 15.10
C PHE A 67 -2.33 -25.82 14.02
N PRO A 68 -1.61 -26.65 13.24
CA PRO A 68 -0.72 -26.16 12.18
C PRO A 68 -1.48 -25.46 11.06
N GLU A 69 -2.68 -25.90 10.72
CA GLU A 69 -3.52 -25.28 9.67
C GLU A 69 -4.05 -23.92 10.12
N ALA A 70 -4.52 -23.82 11.37
CA ALA A 70 -4.98 -22.55 11.94
C ALA A 70 -3.83 -21.55 12.07
N HIS A 71 -2.64 -22.00 12.44
CA HIS A 71 -1.45 -21.16 12.52
C HIS A 71 -1.01 -20.69 11.12
N GLY A 72 -1.02 -21.59 10.12
CA GLY A 72 -0.73 -21.23 8.73
C GLY A 72 -1.71 -20.20 8.18
N LEU A 73 -3.01 -20.35 8.46
CA LEU A 73 -4.03 -19.38 8.08
C LEU A 73 -3.82 -18.01 8.76
N TYR A 74 -3.45 -18.01 10.03
CA TYR A 74 -3.12 -16.81 10.79
C TYR A 74 -1.92 -16.07 10.18
N LEU A 75 -0.85 -16.78 9.83
CA LEU A 75 0.32 -16.20 9.19
C LEU A 75 -0.02 -15.62 7.80
N GLN A 76 -0.83 -16.32 7.01
CA GLN A 76 -1.29 -15.83 5.72
C GLN A 76 -2.16 -14.59 5.85
N TYR A 77 -3.07 -14.56 6.83
CA TYR A 77 -3.88 -13.39 7.13
C TYR A 77 -3.01 -12.18 7.44
N ASN A 78 -2.07 -12.32 8.36
CA ASN A 78 -1.19 -11.23 8.75
C ASN A 78 -0.35 -10.72 7.58
N ARG A 79 0.15 -11.62 6.74
CA ARG A 79 0.91 -11.26 5.54
C ARG A 79 0.07 -10.44 4.56
N VAL A 80 -1.13 -10.91 4.24
CA VAL A 80 -2.05 -10.20 3.34
C VAL A 80 -2.45 -8.85 3.93
N HIS A 81 -2.76 -8.80 5.21
CA HIS A 81 -3.11 -7.57 5.92
C HIS A 81 -1.97 -6.55 5.89
N GLU A 82 -0.74 -6.97 6.16
CA GLU A 82 0.45 -6.11 6.10
C GLU A 82 0.69 -5.57 4.68
N GLU A 83 0.60 -6.43 3.67
CA GLU A 83 0.78 -6.04 2.28
C GLU A 83 -0.29 -5.06 1.80
N LEU A 84 -1.56 -5.30 2.13
CA LEU A 84 -2.66 -4.40 1.80
C LEU A 84 -2.56 -3.07 2.54
N THR A 85 -2.15 -3.08 3.80
CA THR A 85 -1.93 -1.85 4.59
C THR A 85 -0.79 -1.01 3.99
N ALA A 86 0.31 -1.64 3.62
CA ALA A 86 1.43 -0.97 2.95
C ALA A 86 1.01 -0.40 1.58
N LEU A 87 0.23 -1.16 0.81
CA LEU A 87 -0.30 -0.72 -0.47
C LEU A 87 -1.23 0.49 -0.30
N SER A 88 -2.19 0.42 0.61
CA SER A 88 -3.10 1.53 0.92
C SER A 88 -2.33 2.79 1.29
N ARG A 89 -1.36 2.67 2.18
CA ARG A 89 -0.52 3.80 2.60
C ARG A 89 0.26 4.41 1.44
N THR A 90 0.87 3.58 0.60
CA THR A 90 1.61 4.03 -0.58
C THR A 90 0.68 4.75 -1.56
N LEU A 91 -0.51 4.21 -1.81
CA LEU A 91 -1.50 4.82 -2.71
C LEU A 91 -1.98 6.17 -2.20
N HIS A 92 -2.26 6.31 -0.89
CA HIS A 92 -2.63 7.60 -0.30
C HIS A 92 -1.53 8.63 -0.46
N LEU A 93 -0.27 8.26 -0.25
CA LEU A 93 0.88 9.12 -0.45
C LEU A 93 1.04 9.52 -1.93
N GLN A 94 0.85 8.59 -2.85
CA GLN A 94 0.92 8.86 -4.29
C GLN A 94 -0.19 9.81 -4.74
N ILE A 95 -1.41 9.63 -4.24
CA ILE A 95 -2.54 10.54 -4.54
C ILE A 95 -2.23 11.95 -4.06
N GLU A 96 -1.71 12.10 -2.85
CA GLU A 96 -1.29 13.40 -2.32
C GLU A 96 -0.19 14.03 -3.19
N ALA A 97 0.83 13.26 -3.57
CA ALA A 97 1.91 13.73 -4.43
C ALA A 97 1.41 14.16 -5.82
N ILE A 98 0.50 13.39 -6.42
CA ILE A 98 -0.12 13.73 -7.71
C ILE A 98 -0.93 15.01 -7.59
N GLY A 99 -1.69 15.20 -6.51
CA GLY A 99 -2.42 16.44 -6.24
C GLY A 99 -1.50 17.67 -6.21
N ILE A 100 -0.36 17.56 -5.56
CA ILE A 100 0.67 18.62 -5.56
C ILE A 100 1.26 18.82 -6.96
N ALA A 101 1.53 17.73 -7.69
CA ALA A 101 2.05 17.79 -9.04
C ALA A 101 1.07 18.43 -10.03
N VAL A 102 -0.24 18.15 -9.91
CA VAL A 102 -1.29 18.79 -10.70
C VAL A 102 -1.29 20.30 -10.45
N LYS A 103 -1.25 20.71 -9.19
CA LYS A 103 -1.16 22.14 -8.84
C LYS A 103 0.11 22.77 -9.41
N GLY A 104 1.25 22.09 -9.29
CA GLY A 104 2.52 22.55 -9.87
C GLY A 104 2.49 22.67 -11.38
N ALA A 105 1.75 21.78 -12.08
CA ALA A 105 1.58 21.85 -13.53
C ALA A 105 0.75 23.04 -13.98
N HIS A 106 -0.22 23.48 -13.15
CA HIS A 106 -1.06 24.65 -13.45
C HIS A 106 -0.38 25.99 -13.15
N VAL A 107 0.36 26.09 -12.03
CA VAL A 107 0.94 27.37 -11.58
C VAL A 107 2.44 27.46 -11.81
N GLY A 108 3.09 26.38 -12.22
CA GLY A 108 4.54 26.23 -12.25
C GLY A 108 5.08 25.72 -10.88
N PHE A 109 5.99 24.75 -10.92
CA PHE A 109 6.52 24.11 -9.70
C PHE A 109 7.24 25.11 -8.79
N ASP A 110 7.95 26.09 -9.38
CA ASP A 110 8.63 27.15 -8.63
C ASP A 110 7.67 28.12 -7.93
N ASN A 111 6.42 28.17 -8.39
CA ASN A 111 5.36 28.99 -7.80
C ASN A 111 4.55 28.27 -6.71
N LEU A 112 4.83 26.98 -6.46
CA LEU A 112 4.27 26.27 -5.33
C LEU A 112 4.79 26.87 -4.02
N GLU A 113 3.93 26.90 -3.01
CA GLU A 113 4.35 27.24 -1.66
C GLU A 113 5.47 26.30 -1.19
N GLU A 114 6.42 26.83 -0.45
CA GLU A 114 7.57 26.07 0.03
C GLU A 114 7.15 24.83 0.82
N GLU A 115 6.08 24.94 1.61
CA GLU A 115 5.52 23.84 2.37
C GLU A 115 5.03 22.69 1.46
N GLN A 116 4.38 23.02 0.35
CA GLN A 116 3.93 22.01 -0.62
C GLN A 116 5.09 21.31 -1.33
N ARG A 117 6.15 22.06 -1.66
CA ARG A 117 7.37 21.46 -2.23
C ARG A 117 8.06 20.53 -1.24
N ARG A 118 8.18 20.95 0.02
CA ARG A 118 8.71 20.10 1.09
C ARG A 118 7.87 18.83 1.30
N ARG A 119 6.55 18.99 1.29
CA ARG A 119 5.64 17.85 1.43
C ARG A 119 5.79 16.87 0.28
N PHE A 120 5.90 17.35 -0.95
CA PHE A 120 6.14 16.52 -2.13
C PHE A 120 7.41 15.67 -1.98
N TRP A 121 8.53 16.27 -1.60
CA TRP A 121 9.77 15.55 -1.39
C TRP A 121 9.72 14.61 -0.18
N ALA A 122 9.05 14.99 0.89
CA ALA A 122 8.83 14.12 2.03
C ALA A 122 8.03 12.86 1.67
N ILE A 123 7.00 13.00 0.82
CA ILE A 123 6.21 11.88 0.30
C ILE A 123 7.10 10.94 -0.52
N GLN A 124 7.92 11.46 -1.42
CA GLN A 124 8.85 10.66 -2.22
C GLN A 124 9.81 9.85 -1.33
N THR A 125 10.33 10.46 -0.28
CA THR A 125 11.18 9.79 0.70
C THR A 125 10.44 8.69 1.45
N GLN A 126 9.22 8.93 1.89
CA GLN A 126 8.40 7.94 2.58
C GLN A 126 8.06 6.73 1.71
N ILE A 127 7.71 6.98 0.44
CA ILE A 127 7.44 5.90 -0.53
C ILE A 127 8.70 5.07 -0.73
N GLY A 128 9.85 5.70 -0.88
CA GLY A 128 11.15 5.02 -0.99
C GLY A 128 11.44 4.13 0.22
N GLN A 129 11.21 4.62 1.42
CA GLN A 129 11.40 3.87 2.66
C GLN A 129 10.46 2.64 2.75
N ILE A 130 9.22 2.78 2.33
CA ILE A 130 8.26 1.66 2.30
C ILE A 130 8.73 0.58 1.31
N GLN A 131 9.21 0.98 0.14
CA GLN A 131 9.73 0.07 -0.88
C GLN A 131 10.99 -0.66 -0.39
N ASP A 132 11.93 0.07 0.20
CA ASP A 132 13.17 -0.49 0.73
C ASP A 132 12.91 -1.51 1.85
N ALA A 133 11.97 -1.22 2.74
CA ALA A 133 11.57 -2.14 3.80
C ALA A 133 10.98 -3.44 3.23
N ARG A 134 10.15 -3.35 2.19
CA ARG A 134 9.57 -4.52 1.52
C ARG A 134 10.62 -5.34 0.78
N ASP A 135 11.54 -4.70 0.09
CA ASP A 135 12.64 -5.37 -0.62
C ASP A 135 13.60 -6.05 0.36
N GLY A 136 13.86 -5.43 1.50
CA GLY A 136 14.65 -6.02 2.59
C GLY A 136 14.00 -7.29 3.17
N GLU A 137 12.69 -7.27 3.40
CA GLU A 137 11.94 -8.44 3.87
C GLU A 137 11.94 -9.59 2.86
N GLN A 138 11.79 -9.28 1.57
CA GLN A 138 11.81 -10.29 0.51
C GLN A 138 13.19 -10.93 0.38
N ARG A 139 14.27 -10.17 0.51
CA ARG A 139 15.64 -10.70 0.52
C ARG A 139 15.92 -11.59 1.72
N ALA A 140 15.45 -11.20 2.91
CA ALA A 140 15.60 -12.00 4.12
C ALA A 140 14.87 -13.36 4.01
N LYS A 141 13.69 -13.37 3.40
CA LYS A 141 12.92 -14.60 3.14
C LYS A 141 13.49 -15.48 2.03
N GLY A 142 14.17 -14.88 1.04
CA GLY A 142 14.80 -15.58 -0.08
C GLY A 142 16.17 -16.17 0.24
N GLY A 143 16.83 -15.72 1.30
CA GLY A 143 18.16 -16.18 1.71
C GLY A 143 18.19 -17.49 2.47
N ASP A 144 17.06 -17.97 2.96
CA ASP A 144 17.00 -19.18 3.80
C ASP A 144 16.79 -20.49 3.00
N THR A 145 16.62 -20.39 1.68
CA THR A 145 16.45 -21.57 0.82
C THR A 145 17.73 -22.05 0.15
N SER A 146 18.88 -21.40 0.38
CA SER A 146 20.15 -21.72 -0.28
C SER A 146 21.17 -22.45 0.63
N GLY A 147 20.77 -22.96 1.76
CA GLY A 147 21.67 -23.54 2.78
C GLY A 147 21.47 -25.01 3.08
N SER A 148 21.07 -25.85 2.12
CA SER A 148 21.02 -27.29 2.35
C SER A 148 21.35 -28.07 1.09
N LEU A 149 22.61 -28.22 0.88
CA LEU A 149 23.22 -29.35 0.17
C LEU A 149 24.36 -29.87 0.97
#